data_64abadb22fe799c0fb6b84564f66a428
#
_entry.id   64abadb22fe799c0fb6b84564f66a428
#
_cell.length_a   1.000
_cell.length_b   1.000
_cell.length_c   1.000
_cell.angle_alpha   90.00
_cell.angle_beta   90.00
_cell.angle_gamma   90.00
#
_symmetry.space_group_name_H-M   'P 1'
#
loop_
_entity.id
_entity.type
_entity.pdbx_description
1 polymer ?
#
loop_
_entity_poly.entity_id
_entity_poly.type
_entity_poly.pdbx_seq_one_letter_code
_entity_poly.pdbx_strand_id
1 'polypeptide(L)'
;MKFAPVIAAVAAVATSAPAFAGQFTDVAPTNWAYQAILQLKETYGVAKGYPDGTFRAGQPATRAELAALVNATLDEITTYVDSKDASLAQALRAEFNTELNALRVQQDKTAAKVQAIETAAAVKAQGVGNYVGAAVLLNNQGQAGGGKDSNGVVSGATIQGRYVVASLGRDEVSVRPYVNFAAGSNSQFGAAGGVLATYDWSIARTQVAPGKTVSAANIYLGGGGQIPFVNGTQSNTQSAIGQQGQAVFVTGIEGRLTDALVGFADIKFPTTNAGASSGGNYSPVFTTGIGFKF
;
A
#
# COMPACT_ATOMS: atom_id res chain seq x y z
N MET A 1 22.35 37.54 82.91
CA MET A 1 22.30 36.12 82.63
C MET A 1 21.59 35.94 81.26
N LYS A 2 22.36 35.69 80.22
CA LYS A 2 21.82 35.49 78.83
C LYS A 2 22.02 34.03 78.46
N PHE A 3 20.94 33.29 78.31
CA PHE A 3 20.96 31.92 77.83
C PHE A 3 20.98 31.92 76.29
N ALA A 4 22.00 31.37 75.71
CA ALA A 4 22.09 31.10 74.27
C ALA A 4 21.52 29.70 74.00
N PRO A 5 20.69 29.53 72.94
CA PRO A 5 20.24 28.20 72.53
C PRO A 5 21.32 27.50 71.70
N VAL A 6 21.69 26.30 72.12
CA VAL A 6 22.52 25.38 71.34
C VAL A 6 21.65 24.77 70.24
N ILE A 7 21.96 25.11 68.99
CA ILE A 7 21.35 24.46 67.80
C ILE A 7 22.14 23.18 67.55
N ALA A 8 21.52 22.04 67.83
CA ALA A 8 22.10 20.72 67.47
C ALA A 8 21.88 20.54 65.95
N ALA A 9 22.98 20.59 65.18
CA ALA A 9 23.00 20.19 63.77
C ALA A 9 22.96 18.65 63.71
N VAL A 10 21.82 18.11 63.28
CA VAL A 10 21.69 16.69 62.89
C VAL A 10 22.32 16.56 61.48
N ALA A 11 23.55 16.05 61.46
CA ALA A 11 24.16 15.63 60.20
C ALA A 11 23.44 14.38 59.67
N ALA A 12 22.62 14.57 58.64
CA ALA A 12 22.07 13.47 57.85
C ALA A 12 23.23 12.78 57.11
N VAL A 13 23.65 11.65 57.64
CA VAL A 13 24.54 10.74 56.89
C VAL A 13 23.72 10.16 55.77
N ALA A 14 23.81 10.76 54.58
CA ALA A 14 23.35 10.13 53.35
C ALA A 14 24.23 8.88 53.15
N THR A 15 23.72 7.74 53.50
CA THR A 15 24.26 6.45 53.06
C THR A 15 24.10 6.41 51.56
N SER A 16 25.10 6.86 50.80
CA SER A 16 25.21 6.54 49.39
C SER A 16 25.30 5.02 49.31
N ALA A 17 24.17 4.39 48.92
CA ALA A 17 24.22 3.00 48.50
C ALA A 17 25.31 2.91 47.41
N PRO A 18 26.20 1.92 47.47
CA PRO A 18 27.18 1.75 46.42
C PRO A 18 26.40 1.64 45.11
N ALA A 19 26.61 2.58 44.20
CA ALA A 19 26.15 2.43 42.82
C ALA A 19 26.87 1.19 42.30
N PHE A 20 26.17 0.09 42.18
CA PHE A 20 26.67 -1.11 41.54
C PHE A 20 26.82 -0.78 40.04
N ALA A 21 27.96 -0.13 39.73
CA ALA A 21 28.36 0.09 38.35
C ALA A 21 28.60 -1.27 37.73
N GLY A 22 27.65 -1.78 36.96
CA GLY A 22 27.83 -3.05 36.28
C GLY A 22 26.57 -3.89 36.15
N GLN A 23 25.52 -3.63 36.93
CA GLN A 23 24.29 -4.44 36.91
C GLN A 23 23.36 -4.06 35.75
N PHE A 24 22.75 -5.05 35.15
CA PHE A 24 21.65 -4.82 34.18
C PHE A 24 20.41 -4.38 34.94
N THR A 25 19.73 -3.38 34.46
CA THR A 25 18.56 -2.75 35.11
C THR A 25 17.32 -3.63 35.12
N ASP A 26 17.26 -4.60 34.21
CA ASP A 26 16.12 -5.47 33.95
C ASP A 26 16.32 -6.93 34.43
N VAL A 27 17.44 -7.24 35.10
CA VAL A 27 17.69 -8.57 35.66
C VAL A 27 17.72 -8.48 37.19
N ALA A 28 16.66 -8.97 37.82
CA ALA A 28 16.55 -8.95 39.28
C ALA A 28 17.58 -9.90 39.94
N PRO A 29 18.15 -9.53 41.08
CA PRO A 29 19.08 -10.41 41.84
C PRO A 29 18.48 -11.77 42.24
N THR A 30 17.16 -11.87 42.26
CA THR A 30 16.39 -13.10 42.52
C THR A 30 16.27 -14.00 41.29
N ASN A 31 16.65 -13.54 40.11
CA ASN A 31 16.63 -14.34 38.90
C ASN A 31 17.66 -15.44 38.98
N TRP A 32 17.29 -16.68 38.66
CA TRP A 32 18.18 -17.84 38.73
C TRP A 32 19.46 -17.69 37.88
N ALA A 33 19.37 -16.93 36.77
CA ALA A 33 20.51 -16.68 35.86
C ALA A 33 21.34 -15.46 36.24
N TYR A 34 20.95 -14.68 37.26
CA TYR A 34 21.59 -13.39 37.59
C TYR A 34 23.10 -13.52 37.80
N GLN A 35 23.54 -14.49 38.63
CA GLN A 35 24.96 -14.70 38.91
C GLN A 35 25.74 -15.11 37.66
N ALA A 36 25.18 -15.97 36.82
CA ALA A 36 25.81 -16.39 35.58
C ALA A 36 25.97 -15.21 34.61
N ILE A 37 24.94 -14.36 34.49
CA ILE A 37 24.98 -13.17 33.64
C ILE A 37 26.01 -12.16 34.14
N LEU A 38 26.11 -11.93 35.45
CA LEU A 38 27.13 -11.08 36.04
C LEU A 38 28.54 -11.63 35.79
N GLN A 39 28.74 -12.92 35.95
CA GLN A 39 30.02 -13.55 35.70
C GLN A 39 30.44 -13.44 34.23
N LEU A 40 29.51 -13.66 33.31
CA LEU A 40 29.74 -13.48 31.87
C LEU A 40 30.10 -12.03 31.50
N LYS A 41 29.54 -11.06 32.23
CA LYS A 41 29.82 -9.64 32.00
C LYS A 41 31.13 -9.20 32.67
N GLU A 42 31.27 -9.44 33.97
CA GLU A 42 32.31 -8.84 34.77
C GLU A 42 33.63 -9.63 34.71
N THR A 43 33.55 -10.96 34.67
CA THR A 43 34.75 -11.82 34.65
C THR A 43 35.24 -12.08 33.25
N TYR A 44 34.32 -12.35 32.31
CA TYR A 44 34.66 -12.74 30.94
C TYR A 44 34.44 -11.65 29.90
N GLY A 45 33.75 -10.55 30.24
CA GLY A 45 33.50 -9.44 29.29
C GLY A 45 32.62 -9.78 28.09
N VAL A 46 31.97 -10.95 28.09
CA VAL A 46 31.28 -11.52 26.91
C VAL A 46 29.85 -11.01 26.78
N ALA A 47 29.12 -10.91 27.88
CA ALA A 47 27.72 -10.48 27.90
C ALA A 47 27.61 -8.96 28.15
N LYS A 48 27.81 -8.14 27.14
CA LYS A 48 27.85 -6.67 27.29
C LYS A 48 26.48 -6.02 27.51
N GLY A 49 25.38 -6.69 27.13
CA GLY A 49 24.06 -6.13 27.18
C GLY A 49 23.81 -5.07 26.11
N TYR A 50 22.70 -4.35 26.25
CA TYR A 50 22.31 -3.28 25.32
C TYR A 50 22.81 -1.90 25.78
N PRO A 51 22.93 -0.91 24.90
CA PRO A 51 23.37 0.44 25.25
C PRO A 51 22.49 1.16 26.29
N ASP A 52 21.25 0.72 26.45
CA ASP A 52 20.29 1.23 27.43
C ASP A 52 20.50 0.65 28.86
N GLY A 53 21.51 -0.18 29.04
CA GLY A 53 21.83 -0.82 30.33
C GLY A 53 20.97 -2.04 30.65
N THR A 54 20.18 -2.55 29.67
CA THR A 54 19.36 -3.76 29.85
C THR A 54 20.06 -5.02 29.32
N PHE A 55 19.62 -6.18 29.78
CA PHE A 55 20.02 -7.50 29.26
C PHE A 55 18.89 -8.16 28.43
N ARG A 56 17.65 -7.77 28.67
CA ARG A 56 16.42 -8.29 28.03
C ARG A 56 16.22 -9.79 28.21
N ALA A 57 16.48 -10.27 29.42
CA ALA A 57 16.42 -11.69 29.76
C ALA A 57 15.09 -12.39 29.48
N GLY A 58 13.99 -11.65 29.38
CA GLY A 58 12.66 -12.15 29.06
C GLY A 58 12.31 -12.18 27.56
N GLN A 59 13.22 -11.76 26.67
CA GLN A 59 12.99 -11.73 25.24
C GLN A 59 13.77 -12.84 24.51
N PRO A 60 13.21 -13.43 23.43
CA PRO A 60 13.98 -14.34 22.59
C PRO A 60 15.19 -13.63 21.98
N ALA A 61 16.37 -14.23 22.09
CA ALA A 61 17.54 -13.72 21.41
C ALA A 61 17.43 -13.96 19.90
N THR A 62 17.81 -12.98 19.12
CA THR A 62 17.93 -13.13 17.67
C THR A 62 19.14 -14.01 17.32
N ARG A 63 19.12 -14.63 16.12
CA ARG A 63 20.29 -15.40 15.64
C ARG A 63 21.55 -14.55 15.55
N ALA A 64 21.41 -13.26 15.22
CA ALA A 64 22.53 -12.33 15.17
C ALA A 64 23.14 -12.07 16.57
N GLU A 65 22.31 -11.92 17.60
CA GLU A 65 22.76 -11.72 18.98
C GLU A 65 23.45 -12.97 19.53
N LEU A 66 22.89 -14.16 19.25
CA LEU A 66 23.53 -15.43 19.62
C LEU A 66 24.88 -15.59 18.93
N ALA A 67 24.97 -15.28 17.64
CA ALA A 67 26.22 -15.36 16.90
C ALA A 67 27.27 -14.35 17.43
N ALA A 68 26.84 -13.14 17.79
CA ALA A 68 27.72 -12.15 18.43
C ALA A 68 28.23 -12.61 19.79
N LEU A 69 27.36 -13.23 20.61
CA LEU A 69 27.75 -13.80 21.90
C LEU A 69 28.73 -14.95 21.73
N VAL A 70 28.49 -15.88 20.81
CA VAL A 70 29.41 -16.99 20.51
C VAL A 70 30.76 -16.46 20.02
N ASN A 71 30.76 -15.45 19.14
CA ASN A 71 32.04 -14.85 18.70
C ASN A 71 32.80 -14.20 19.85
N ALA A 72 32.12 -13.44 20.73
CA ALA A 72 32.76 -12.84 21.91
C ALA A 72 33.29 -13.91 22.87
N THR A 73 32.56 -15.03 23.03
CA THR A 73 33.03 -16.15 23.87
C THR A 73 34.25 -16.82 23.26
N LEU A 74 34.31 -17.00 21.95
CA LEU A 74 35.50 -17.56 21.28
C LEU A 74 36.71 -16.62 21.38
N ASP A 75 36.49 -15.30 21.28
CA ASP A 75 37.56 -14.30 21.49
C ASP A 75 38.17 -14.42 22.88
N GLU A 76 37.35 -14.60 23.91
CA GLU A 76 37.80 -14.74 25.28
C GLU A 76 38.52 -16.09 25.53
N ILE A 77 37.95 -17.19 24.96
CA ILE A 77 38.58 -18.53 25.04
C ILE A 77 39.96 -18.52 24.41
N THR A 78 40.16 -17.83 23.28
CA THR A 78 41.50 -17.75 22.65
C THR A 78 42.55 -17.08 23.52
N THR A 79 42.12 -16.25 24.48
CA THR A 79 43.01 -15.57 25.45
C THR A 79 43.50 -16.51 26.54
N TYR A 80 42.73 -17.56 26.87
CA TYR A 80 43.02 -18.50 27.95
C TYR A 80 43.53 -19.86 27.49
N VAL A 81 43.50 -20.14 26.20
CA VAL A 81 43.81 -21.47 25.65
C VAL A 81 45.27 -21.58 25.26
N ASP A 82 45.87 -22.73 25.61
CA ASP A 82 47.25 -23.09 25.28
C ASP A 82 47.46 -23.11 23.75
N SER A 83 48.69 -22.89 23.30
CA SER A 83 49.03 -22.71 21.88
C SER A 83 48.61 -23.88 20.96
N LYS A 84 48.36 -25.07 21.53
CA LYS A 84 47.85 -26.23 20.78
C LYS A 84 46.38 -26.13 20.42
N ASP A 85 45.58 -25.47 21.23
CA ASP A 85 44.15 -25.33 21.01
C ASP A 85 43.81 -24.02 20.29
N ALA A 86 44.75 -23.07 20.24
CA ALA A 86 44.62 -21.80 19.56
C ALA A 86 44.27 -21.98 18.03
N SER A 87 44.82 -22.99 17.39
CA SER A 87 44.53 -23.29 15.98
C SER A 87 43.10 -23.78 15.75
N LEU A 88 42.59 -24.58 16.71
CA LEU A 88 41.20 -25.06 16.68
C LEU A 88 40.20 -23.92 16.92
N ALA A 89 40.50 -23.06 17.91
CA ALA A 89 39.70 -21.89 18.22
C ALA A 89 39.68 -20.89 17.05
N GLN A 90 40.81 -20.69 16.36
CA GLN A 90 40.85 -19.87 15.14
C GLN A 90 40.06 -20.47 13.99
N ALA A 91 40.10 -21.79 13.79
CA ALA A 91 39.31 -22.47 12.75
C ALA A 91 37.82 -22.33 13.03
N LEU A 92 37.37 -22.55 14.27
CA LEU A 92 35.98 -22.35 14.68
C LEU A 92 35.54 -20.90 14.47
N ARG A 93 36.37 -19.92 14.83
CA ARG A 93 36.10 -18.50 14.61
C ARG A 93 35.95 -18.17 13.13
N ALA A 94 36.80 -18.74 12.27
CA ALA A 94 36.69 -18.53 10.82
C ALA A 94 35.38 -19.10 10.25
N GLU A 95 34.96 -20.27 10.73
CA GLU A 95 33.71 -20.90 10.36
C GLU A 95 32.50 -20.06 10.80
N PHE A 96 32.45 -19.63 12.05
CA PHE A 96 31.40 -18.76 12.55
C PHE A 96 31.33 -17.40 11.85
N ASN A 97 32.48 -16.81 11.53
CA ASN A 97 32.48 -15.58 10.71
C ASN A 97 31.91 -15.79 9.32
N THR A 98 32.16 -16.95 8.72
CA THR A 98 31.57 -17.32 7.43
C THR A 98 30.06 -17.47 7.52
N GLU A 99 29.55 -18.15 8.56
CA GLU A 99 28.12 -18.30 8.81
C GLU A 99 27.45 -16.96 9.10
N LEU A 100 28.07 -16.12 9.93
CA LEU A 100 27.61 -14.76 10.22
C LEU A 100 27.47 -13.91 8.96
N ASN A 101 28.46 -13.96 8.07
CA ASN A 101 28.40 -13.23 6.80
C ASN A 101 27.29 -13.77 5.89
N ALA A 102 27.10 -15.08 5.84
CA ALA A 102 26.01 -15.69 5.08
C ALA A 102 24.63 -15.27 5.63
N LEU A 103 24.48 -15.24 6.96
CA LEU A 103 23.25 -14.79 7.62
C LEU A 103 22.97 -13.30 7.37
N ARG A 104 23.98 -12.42 7.39
CA ARG A 104 23.83 -11.00 7.04
C ARG A 104 23.33 -10.83 5.62
N VAL A 105 23.95 -11.52 4.65
CA VAL A 105 23.50 -11.48 3.25
C VAL A 105 22.06 -11.96 3.10
N GLN A 106 21.67 -12.99 3.86
CA GLN A 106 20.29 -13.48 3.84
C GLN A 106 19.33 -12.47 4.48
N GLN A 107 19.72 -11.82 5.56
CA GLN A 107 18.94 -10.77 6.23
C GLN A 107 18.71 -9.58 5.28
N ASP A 108 19.76 -9.11 4.60
CA ASP A 108 19.67 -8.00 3.65
C ASP A 108 18.73 -8.34 2.49
N LYS A 109 18.81 -9.56 1.94
CA LYS A 109 17.88 -10.04 0.91
C LYS A 109 16.43 -10.09 1.42
N THR A 110 16.23 -10.51 2.66
CA THR A 110 14.89 -10.58 3.24
C THR A 110 14.34 -9.18 3.50
N ALA A 111 15.14 -8.28 4.03
CA ALA A 111 14.78 -6.88 4.24
C ALA A 111 14.39 -6.20 2.92
N ALA A 112 15.16 -6.41 1.85
CA ALA A 112 14.84 -5.89 0.52
C ALA A 112 13.50 -6.44 -0.02
N LYS A 113 13.24 -7.74 0.19
CA LYS A 113 11.94 -8.35 -0.20
C LYS A 113 10.78 -7.76 0.60
N VAL A 114 10.92 -7.60 1.91
CA VAL A 114 9.89 -6.99 2.76
C VAL A 114 9.60 -5.57 2.31
N GLN A 115 10.62 -4.76 2.08
CA GLN A 115 10.46 -3.40 1.58
C GLN A 115 9.78 -3.35 0.20
N ALA A 116 10.09 -4.29 -0.68
CA ALA A 116 9.43 -4.40 -1.98
C ALA A 116 7.93 -4.74 -1.84
N ILE A 117 7.58 -5.66 -0.93
CA ILE A 117 6.19 -6.05 -0.64
C ILE A 117 5.43 -4.87 -0.02
N GLU A 118 6.00 -4.19 0.97
CA GLU A 118 5.39 -3.01 1.60
C GLU A 118 5.16 -1.89 0.58
N THR A 119 6.14 -1.64 -0.29
CA THR A 119 6.00 -0.65 -1.35
C THR A 119 4.89 -1.04 -2.34
N ALA A 120 4.82 -2.32 -2.74
CA ALA A 120 3.77 -2.80 -3.63
C ALA A 120 2.38 -2.69 -2.99
N ALA A 121 2.25 -3.02 -1.70
CA ALA A 121 1.02 -2.85 -0.94
C ALA A 121 0.60 -1.37 -0.84
N ALA A 122 1.55 -0.47 -0.58
CA ALA A 122 1.30 0.97 -0.53
C ALA A 122 0.88 1.52 -1.91
N VAL A 123 1.47 1.06 -2.99
CA VAL A 123 1.06 1.42 -4.37
C VAL A 123 -0.38 0.99 -4.62
N LYS A 124 -0.73 -0.26 -4.26
CA LYS A 124 -2.09 -0.77 -4.41
C LYS A 124 -3.09 0.00 -3.54
N ALA A 125 -2.76 0.31 -2.30
CA ALA A 125 -3.64 1.02 -1.38
C ALA A 125 -3.82 2.50 -1.75
N GLN A 126 -2.75 3.21 -2.08
CA GLN A 126 -2.75 4.67 -2.22
C GLN A 126 -2.95 5.17 -3.66
N GLY A 127 -2.77 4.33 -4.67
CA GLY A 127 -3.06 4.68 -6.06
C GLY A 127 -4.52 4.49 -6.44
N VAL A 128 -4.92 5.04 -7.60
CA VAL A 128 -6.20 4.71 -8.25
C VAL A 128 -6.19 3.23 -8.62
N GLY A 129 -5.12 2.76 -9.26
CA GLY A 129 -4.89 1.35 -9.59
C GLY A 129 -5.94 0.74 -10.52
N ASN A 130 -5.97 -0.59 -10.55
CA ASN A 130 -6.99 -1.35 -11.26
C ASN A 130 -8.26 -1.46 -10.40
N TYR A 131 -9.42 -1.41 -11.04
CA TYR A 131 -10.70 -1.59 -10.33
C TYR A 131 -11.78 -2.16 -11.22
N VAL A 132 -12.82 -2.70 -10.61
CA VAL A 132 -14.11 -3.00 -11.21
C VAL A 132 -15.18 -2.27 -10.41
N GLY A 133 -16.07 -1.57 -11.09
CA GLY A 133 -17.06 -0.73 -10.43
C GLY A 133 -18.42 -0.76 -11.09
N ALA A 134 -19.38 -0.24 -10.34
CA ALA A 134 -20.73 0.00 -10.78
C ALA A 134 -21.05 1.50 -10.75
N ALA A 135 -21.81 1.94 -11.72
CA ALA A 135 -22.19 3.34 -11.89
C ALA A 135 -23.65 3.48 -12.27
N VAL A 136 -24.21 4.61 -11.93
CA VAL A 136 -25.47 5.07 -12.50
C VAL A 136 -25.17 5.64 -13.86
N LEU A 137 -26.02 5.29 -14.85
CA LEU A 137 -25.99 5.80 -16.20
C LEU A 137 -27.16 6.77 -16.40
N LEU A 138 -26.84 7.95 -16.90
CA LEU A 138 -27.82 8.97 -17.26
C LEU A 138 -27.56 9.42 -18.71
N ASN A 139 -28.59 9.40 -19.52
CA ASN A 139 -28.56 9.95 -20.87
C ASN A 139 -29.73 10.95 -21.02
N ASN A 140 -29.40 12.19 -21.28
CA ASN A 140 -30.37 13.22 -21.55
C ASN A 140 -30.55 13.34 -23.06
N GLN A 141 -31.66 12.83 -23.58
CA GLN A 141 -32.10 13.07 -24.95
C GLN A 141 -32.67 14.48 -25.03
N GLY A 142 -31.81 15.48 -25.18
CA GLY A 142 -32.21 16.82 -25.54
C GLY A 142 -32.90 16.77 -26.93
N GLN A 143 -34.13 17.16 -27.01
CA GLN A 143 -34.91 17.23 -28.20
C GLN A 143 -34.30 18.21 -29.22
N ALA A 144 -33.57 17.71 -30.19
CA ALA A 144 -33.26 18.46 -31.41
C ALA A 144 -34.20 17.97 -32.51
N GLY A 145 -35.37 18.57 -32.56
CA GLY A 145 -36.34 18.30 -33.63
C GLY A 145 -37.77 18.11 -33.11
N GLY A 146 -38.57 19.13 -33.20
CA GLY A 146 -40.00 19.39 -32.99
C GLY A 146 -41.01 18.24 -32.95
N GLY A 147 -40.86 17.26 -32.12
CA GLY A 147 -41.85 16.23 -31.80
C GLY A 147 -42.28 16.32 -30.34
N LYS A 148 -43.55 16.38 -30.10
CA LYS A 148 -44.20 16.62 -28.80
C LYS A 148 -44.15 15.46 -27.80
N ASP A 149 -43.17 14.58 -27.84
CA ASP A 149 -43.18 13.41 -26.97
C ASP A 149 -42.00 13.41 -26.03
N SER A 150 -42.32 13.81 -24.79
CA SER A 150 -41.66 13.54 -23.51
C SER A 150 -40.12 13.58 -23.46
N ASN A 151 -39.62 14.54 -22.72
CA ASN A 151 -38.28 14.60 -22.16
C ASN A 151 -37.91 13.28 -21.43
N GLY A 152 -37.50 12.29 -22.18
CA GLY A 152 -37.10 10.99 -21.61
C GLY A 152 -35.65 11.02 -21.18
N VAL A 153 -35.42 11.25 -19.91
CA VAL A 153 -34.12 10.86 -19.32
C VAL A 153 -34.06 9.33 -19.30
N VAL A 154 -33.15 8.75 -20.05
CA VAL A 154 -32.83 7.32 -19.94
C VAL A 154 -31.91 7.14 -18.74
N SER A 155 -32.34 6.34 -17.79
CA SER A 155 -31.55 5.94 -16.64
C SER A 155 -31.11 4.47 -16.74
N GLY A 156 -30.03 4.14 -16.15
CA GLY A 156 -29.51 2.79 -16.20
C GLY A 156 -28.36 2.57 -15.26
N ALA A 157 -27.70 1.46 -15.47
CA ALA A 157 -26.50 1.09 -14.73
C ALA A 157 -25.36 0.75 -15.68
N THR A 158 -24.15 1.00 -15.25
CA THR A 158 -22.92 0.59 -15.93
C THR A 158 -22.10 -0.26 -14.98
N ILE A 159 -21.58 -1.37 -15.47
CA ILE A 159 -20.46 -2.06 -14.85
C ILE A 159 -19.23 -1.75 -15.71
N GLN A 160 -18.17 -1.22 -15.08
CA GLN A 160 -16.94 -0.94 -15.83
C GLN A 160 -15.70 -1.33 -15.04
N GLY A 161 -14.67 -1.71 -15.78
CA GLY A 161 -13.34 -1.98 -15.22
C GLY A 161 -12.33 -0.97 -15.70
N ARG A 162 -11.23 -0.86 -14.99
CA ARG A 162 -10.00 -0.18 -15.40
C ARG A 162 -8.83 -1.10 -15.18
N TYR A 163 -8.02 -1.29 -16.22
CA TYR A 163 -6.81 -2.09 -16.22
C TYR A 163 -5.68 -1.27 -16.81
N VAL A 164 -4.69 -0.91 -16.00
CA VAL A 164 -3.49 -0.22 -16.46
C VAL A 164 -2.66 -1.19 -17.29
N VAL A 165 -2.39 -0.82 -18.54
CA VAL A 165 -1.59 -1.63 -19.48
C VAL A 165 -0.19 -1.06 -19.67
N ALA A 166 0.01 0.25 -19.43
CA ALA A 166 1.32 0.89 -19.47
C ALA A 166 1.38 2.10 -18.54
N SER A 167 2.57 2.35 -17.99
CA SER A 167 2.89 3.56 -17.24
C SER A 167 3.89 4.38 -18.02
N LEU A 168 3.56 5.64 -18.29
CA LEU A 168 4.34 6.57 -19.08
C LEU A 168 4.85 7.73 -18.19
N GLY A 169 5.82 7.39 -17.35
CA GLY A 169 6.34 8.33 -16.36
C GLY A 169 5.33 8.59 -15.24
N ARG A 170 4.66 9.76 -15.31
CA ARG A 170 3.64 10.15 -14.31
C ARG A 170 2.22 9.74 -14.69
N ASP A 171 2.00 9.44 -15.96
CA ASP A 171 0.70 9.17 -16.55
C ASP A 171 0.57 7.68 -16.89
N GLU A 172 -0.64 7.24 -17.22
CA GLU A 172 -0.92 5.83 -17.46
C GLU A 172 -1.77 5.65 -18.72
N VAL A 173 -1.65 4.47 -19.33
CA VAL A 173 -2.55 4.02 -20.38
C VAL A 173 -3.36 2.87 -19.82
N SER A 174 -4.68 2.95 -19.97
CA SER A 174 -5.60 1.96 -19.42
C SER A 174 -6.55 1.40 -20.48
N VAL A 175 -6.97 0.17 -20.26
CA VAL A 175 -8.08 -0.46 -20.99
C VAL A 175 -9.29 -0.50 -20.05
N ARG A 176 -10.45 -0.06 -20.56
CA ARG A 176 -11.69 0.06 -19.79
C ARG A 176 -12.80 -0.74 -20.46
N PRO A 177 -12.98 -2.03 -20.12
CA PRO A 177 -14.19 -2.77 -20.50
C PRO A 177 -15.38 -2.26 -19.71
N TYR A 178 -16.54 -2.22 -20.36
CA TYR A 178 -17.79 -1.82 -19.71
C TYR A 178 -19.00 -2.53 -20.30
N VAL A 179 -20.05 -2.60 -19.50
CA VAL A 179 -21.38 -3.02 -19.91
C VAL A 179 -22.38 -1.99 -19.41
N ASN A 180 -23.15 -1.45 -20.34
CA ASN A 180 -24.22 -0.52 -20.06
C ASN A 180 -25.58 -1.25 -20.12
N PHE A 181 -26.39 -0.99 -19.12
CA PHE A 181 -27.78 -1.40 -19.03
C PHE A 181 -28.64 -0.14 -19.01
N ALA A 182 -29.53 0.04 -19.94
CA ALA A 182 -30.37 1.23 -20.00
C ALA A 182 -31.86 0.83 -20.00
N ALA A 183 -32.63 1.56 -19.20
CA ALA A 183 -34.08 1.45 -19.17
C ALA A 183 -34.68 2.78 -19.58
N GLY A 184 -35.58 2.72 -20.53
CA GLY A 184 -36.36 3.87 -20.98
C GLY A 184 -37.76 3.91 -20.38
N SER A 185 -38.51 5.00 -20.63
CA SER A 185 -39.91 5.07 -20.36
C SER A 185 -40.65 3.94 -21.11
N ASN A 186 -41.64 3.33 -20.50
CA ASN A 186 -42.40 2.17 -21.01
C ASN A 186 -41.73 0.79 -20.90
N SER A 187 -40.95 0.56 -19.83
CA SER A 187 -40.34 -0.76 -19.52
C SER A 187 -39.39 -1.31 -20.59
N GLN A 188 -38.80 -0.44 -21.38
CA GLN A 188 -37.85 -0.85 -22.41
C GLN A 188 -36.43 -0.96 -21.86
N PHE A 189 -35.84 -2.10 -22.10
CA PHE A 189 -34.51 -2.44 -21.65
C PHE A 189 -33.59 -2.64 -22.84
N GLY A 190 -32.37 -2.14 -22.70
CA GLY A 190 -31.31 -2.40 -23.66
C GLY A 190 -29.97 -2.58 -22.95
N ALA A 191 -29.07 -3.29 -23.59
CA ALA A 191 -27.73 -3.50 -23.05
C ALA A 191 -26.66 -3.53 -24.16
N ALA A 192 -25.51 -2.94 -23.87
CA ALA A 192 -24.36 -2.92 -24.76
C ALA A 192 -23.07 -3.12 -23.98
N GLY A 193 -22.14 -3.83 -24.58
CA GLY A 193 -20.79 -3.99 -24.07
C GLY A 193 -19.77 -3.26 -24.92
N GLY A 194 -18.72 -2.74 -24.31
CA GLY A 194 -17.66 -2.04 -25.02
C GLY A 194 -16.31 -2.13 -24.32
N VAL A 195 -15.30 -1.72 -25.07
CA VAL A 195 -13.93 -1.60 -24.59
C VAL A 195 -13.37 -0.26 -25.06
N LEU A 196 -12.77 0.48 -24.13
CA LEU A 196 -12.13 1.77 -24.38
C LEU A 196 -10.64 1.67 -24.04
N ALA A 197 -9.82 2.34 -24.82
CA ALA A 197 -8.43 2.62 -24.48
C ALA A 197 -8.34 4.10 -24.06
N THR A 198 -7.74 4.40 -22.94
CA THR A 198 -7.62 5.74 -22.39
C THR A 198 -6.21 6.11 -22.05
N TYR A 199 -5.88 7.39 -22.22
CA TYR A 199 -4.73 8.02 -21.63
C TYR A 199 -5.17 8.76 -20.37
N ASP A 200 -4.52 8.44 -19.25
CA ASP A 200 -4.90 8.88 -17.91
C ASP A 200 -3.83 9.85 -17.39
N TRP A 201 -4.13 11.15 -17.37
CA TRP A 201 -3.27 12.19 -16.81
C TRP A 201 -3.41 12.22 -15.29
N SER A 202 -2.30 12.08 -14.60
CA SER A 202 -2.26 12.17 -13.14
C SER A 202 -2.37 13.63 -12.68
N ILE A 203 -3.49 14.00 -12.07
CA ILE A 203 -3.74 15.35 -11.53
C ILE A 203 -3.43 15.46 -10.04
N ALA A 204 -3.47 14.36 -9.30
CA ALA A 204 -3.05 14.30 -7.90
C ALA A 204 -2.19 13.06 -7.67
N ARG A 205 -1.12 13.20 -6.90
CA ARG A 205 -0.17 12.12 -6.61
C ARG A 205 0.09 12.00 -5.12
N THR A 206 0.31 10.77 -4.67
CA THR A 206 0.71 10.46 -3.30
C THR A 206 2.06 9.77 -3.32
N GLN A 207 2.95 10.18 -2.43
CA GLN A 207 4.24 9.52 -2.24
C GLN A 207 4.02 8.26 -1.40
N VAL A 208 4.44 7.10 -1.91
CA VAL A 208 4.30 5.79 -1.26
C VAL A 208 5.62 5.26 -0.73
N ALA A 209 6.74 5.75 -1.26
CA ALA A 209 8.09 5.46 -0.80
C ALA A 209 9.04 6.59 -1.27
N PRO A 210 10.26 6.71 -0.73
CA PRO A 210 11.25 7.65 -1.21
C PRO A 210 11.45 7.54 -2.72
N GLY A 211 11.18 8.63 -3.45
CA GLY A 211 11.27 8.69 -4.92
C GLY A 211 10.16 7.96 -5.69
N LYS A 212 9.19 7.31 -5.01
CA LYS A 212 8.09 6.60 -5.67
C LYS A 212 6.75 7.25 -5.35
N THR A 213 6.07 7.73 -6.38
CA THR A 213 4.74 8.31 -6.28
C THR A 213 3.75 7.52 -7.14
N VAL A 214 2.48 7.52 -6.75
CA VAL A 214 1.37 6.91 -7.48
C VAL A 214 0.29 7.94 -7.73
N SER A 215 -0.49 7.74 -8.76
CA SER A 215 -1.63 8.61 -9.05
C SER A 215 -2.76 8.36 -8.06
N ALA A 216 -3.17 9.40 -7.35
CA ALA A 216 -4.33 9.38 -6.46
C ALA A 216 -5.61 9.88 -7.15
N ALA A 217 -5.48 10.67 -8.22
CA ALA A 217 -6.58 11.09 -9.06
C ALA A 217 -6.11 11.32 -10.50
N ASN A 218 -6.95 11.00 -11.46
CA ASN A 218 -6.68 11.13 -12.90
C ASN A 218 -7.82 11.88 -13.59
N ILE A 219 -7.48 12.59 -14.65
CA ILE A 219 -8.36 12.91 -15.76
C ILE A 219 -8.00 11.97 -16.90
N TYR A 220 -8.96 11.45 -17.61
CA TYR A 220 -8.71 10.57 -18.74
C TYR A 220 -9.48 10.96 -19.99
N LEU A 221 -8.90 10.64 -21.13
CA LEU A 221 -9.49 10.80 -22.45
C LEU A 221 -9.17 9.55 -23.28
N GLY A 222 -10.11 9.10 -24.07
CA GLY A 222 -9.87 7.95 -24.92
C GLY A 222 -11.01 7.63 -25.84
N GLY A 223 -10.94 6.43 -26.39
CA GLY A 223 -11.96 5.94 -27.30
C GLY A 223 -11.89 4.44 -27.50
N GLY A 224 -12.90 3.90 -28.16
CA GLY A 224 -12.99 2.49 -28.43
C GLY A 224 -14.28 2.15 -29.15
N GLY A 225 -14.81 0.96 -28.92
CA GLY A 225 -16.04 0.48 -29.55
C GLY A 225 -17.01 -0.11 -28.55
N GLN A 226 -18.30 -0.06 -28.90
CA GLN A 226 -19.33 -0.81 -28.19
C GLN A 226 -20.21 -1.55 -29.18
N ILE A 227 -20.79 -2.66 -28.73
CA ILE A 227 -21.70 -3.50 -29.48
C ILE A 227 -22.95 -3.74 -28.63
N PRO A 228 -24.15 -3.44 -29.14
CA PRO A 228 -25.37 -3.79 -28.44
C PRO A 228 -25.59 -5.30 -28.53
N PHE A 229 -26.02 -5.90 -27.44
CA PHE A 229 -26.42 -7.30 -27.38
C PHE A 229 -27.88 -7.49 -26.97
N VAL A 230 -28.49 -6.45 -26.42
CA VAL A 230 -29.94 -6.34 -26.26
C VAL A 230 -30.38 -5.01 -26.87
N ASN A 231 -31.08 -5.06 -27.98
CA ASN A 231 -31.53 -3.86 -28.65
C ASN A 231 -32.82 -3.34 -28.00
N GLY A 232 -32.76 -2.09 -27.52
CA GLY A 232 -33.96 -1.38 -27.11
C GLY A 232 -34.86 -1.10 -28.33
N THR A 233 -36.16 -1.25 -28.19
CA THR A 233 -37.11 -1.09 -29.30
C THR A 233 -37.53 0.37 -29.58
N GLN A 234 -37.09 1.34 -28.76
CA GLN A 234 -37.34 2.77 -28.94
C GLN A 234 -36.11 3.63 -29.08
N SER A 235 -36.25 4.76 -29.76
CA SER A 235 -35.17 5.70 -30.07
C SER A 235 -34.39 6.19 -28.85
N ASN A 236 -35.01 6.23 -27.68
CA ASN A 236 -34.40 6.73 -26.45
C ASN A 236 -33.37 5.77 -25.85
N THR A 237 -33.67 4.46 -25.78
CA THR A 237 -32.70 3.44 -25.36
C THR A 237 -31.65 3.20 -26.42
N GLN A 238 -31.97 3.35 -27.68
CA GLN A 238 -31.06 3.19 -28.81
C GLN A 238 -29.95 4.23 -28.83
N SER A 239 -30.19 5.45 -28.33
CA SER A 239 -29.12 6.48 -28.27
C SER A 239 -28.03 6.20 -27.24
N ALA A 240 -28.39 5.58 -26.12
CA ALA A 240 -27.39 5.21 -25.09
C ALA A 240 -26.65 3.92 -25.43
N ILE A 241 -27.26 3.02 -26.16
CA ILE A 241 -26.81 1.64 -26.39
C ILE A 241 -26.35 1.43 -27.84
N GLY A 242 -26.96 2.15 -28.79
CA GLY A 242 -26.76 1.93 -30.22
C GLY A 242 -27.61 0.81 -30.76
N GLN A 243 -27.79 0.78 -32.09
CA GLN A 243 -28.46 -0.30 -32.83
C GLN A 243 -27.46 -1.29 -33.43
N GLN A 244 -26.22 -0.83 -33.61
CA GLN A 244 -25.11 -1.60 -34.22
C GLN A 244 -23.82 -1.26 -33.50
N GLY A 245 -22.76 -1.95 -33.84
CA GLY A 245 -21.41 -1.62 -33.35
C GLY A 245 -21.07 -0.17 -33.71
N GLN A 246 -20.60 0.59 -32.74
CA GLN A 246 -20.26 1.99 -32.89
C GLN A 246 -19.01 2.37 -32.17
N ALA A 247 -18.33 3.42 -32.65
CA ALA A 247 -17.23 4.02 -31.92
C ALA A 247 -17.75 4.83 -30.72
N VAL A 248 -16.97 4.89 -29.67
CA VAL A 248 -17.28 5.65 -28.46
C VAL A 248 -16.05 6.43 -28.06
N PHE A 249 -16.19 7.74 -27.88
CA PHE A 249 -15.21 8.58 -27.23
C PHE A 249 -15.58 8.75 -25.76
N VAL A 250 -14.58 8.87 -24.88
CA VAL A 250 -14.80 9.03 -23.46
C VAL A 250 -13.86 10.07 -22.88
N THR A 251 -14.37 10.86 -21.97
CA THR A 251 -13.56 11.68 -21.05
C THR A 251 -14.14 11.56 -19.66
N GLY A 252 -13.27 11.60 -18.65
CA GLY A 252 -13.74 11.46 -17.28
C GLY A 252 -12.67 11.77 -16.25
N ILE A 253 -13.08 11.66 -15.02
CA ILE A 253 -12.24 11.82 -13.84
C ILE A 253 -12.39 10.60 -12.95
N GLU A 254 -11.34 10.28 -12.24
CA GLU A 254 -11.37 9.22 -11.23
C GLU A 254 -10.44 9.60 -10.08
N GLY A 255 -10.74 9.11 -8.90
CA GLY A 255 -9.92 9.38 -7.73
C GLY A 255 -10.11 8.34 -6.65
N ARG A 256 -9.06 8.11 -5.89
CA ARG A 256 -9.10 7.26 -4.72
C ARG A 256 -10.00 7.86 -3.64
N LEU A 257 -11.00 7.11 -3.19
CA LEU A 257 -11.84 7.44 -2.04
C LEU A 257 -11.27 6.83 -0.75
N THR A 258 -10.92 5.54 -0.82
CA THR A 258 -10.30 4.79 0.27
C THR A 258 -9.24 3.85 -0.31
N ASP A 259 -8.60 3.05 0.54
CA ASP A 259 -7.63 2.03 0.11
C ASP A 259 -8.26 0.96 -0.81
N ALA A 260 -9.55 0.72 -0.66
CA ALA A 260 -10.29 -0.27 -1.43
C ALA A 260 -11.20 0.34 -2.51
N LEU A 261 -11.50 1.65 -2.44
CA LEU A 261 -12.52 2.28 -3.27
C LEU A 261 -11.97 3.41 -4.13
N VAL A 262 -12.48 3.48 -5.35
CA VAL A 262 -12.26 4.57 -6.32
C VAL A 262 -13.62 5.15 -6.70
N GLY A 263 -13.75 6.47 -6.68
CA GLY A 263 -14.86 7.17 -7.31
C GLY A 263 -14.50 7.50 -8.75
N PHE A 264 -15.45 7.43 -9.64
CA PHE A 264 -15.27 7.85 -11.03
C PHE A 264 -16.53 8.52 -11.59
N ALA A 265 -16.30 9.41 -12.55
CA ALA A 265 -17.36 10.01 -13.34
C ALA A 265 -16.85 10.21 -14.77
N ASP A 266 -17.65 9.85 -15.75
CA ASP A 266 -17.30 10.02 -17.17
C ASP A 266 -18.47 10.41 -18.04
N ILE A 267 -18.10 10.91 -19.23
CA ILE A 267 -19.01 11.21 -20.32
C ILE A 267 -18.55 10.40 -21.52
N LYS A 268 -19.43 9.55 -22.02
CA LYS A 268 -19.23 8.77 -23.24
C LYS A 268 -20.02 9.40 -24.38
N PHE A 269 -19.39 9.54 -25.52
CA PHE A 269 -19.93 10.08 -26.75
C PHE A 269 -19.99 8.95 -27.80
N PRO A 270 -21.07 8.17 -27.84
CA PRO A 270 -21.26 7.17 -28.90
C PRO A 270 -21.46 7.84 -30.23
N THR A 271 -20.78 7.35 -31.28
CA THR A 271 -20.97 7.82 -32.63
C THR A 271 -22.12 7.03 -33.27
N THR A 272 -23.12 7.70 -33.81
CA THR A 272 -24.13 7.03 -34.63
C THR A 272 -23.52 6.66 -35.98
N ASN A 273 -23.83 5.46 -36.48
CA ASN A 273 -23.40 5.06 -37.82
C ASN A 273 -23.86 6.10 -38.86
N ALA A 274 -22.95 6.53 -39.71
CA ALA A 274 -23.14 7.52 -40.76
C ALA A 274 -24.12 7.10 -41.89
N GLY A 275 -24.97 6.10 -41.66
CA GLY A 275 -25.98 5.60 -42.61
C GLY A 275 -27.42 5.95 -42.27
N ALA A 276 -27.69 6.55 -41.13
CA ALA A 276 -29.07 6.99 -40.81
C ALA A 276 -29.31 8.37 -41.44
N SER A 277 -30.15 8.38 -42.46
CA SER A 277 -30.55 9.53 -43.27
C SER A 277 -31.41 10.59 -42.58
N SER A 278 -31.24 10.80 -41.29
CA SER A 278 -31.88 11.88 -40.53
C SER A 278 -31.03 12.18 -39.28
N GLY A 279 -30.44 13.37 -39.27
CA GLY A 279 -29.70 14.05 -38.20
C GLY A 279 -29.48 13.28 -36.91
N GLY A 280 -28.42 12.46 -36.88
CA GLY A 280 -28.13 11.65 -35.69
C GLY A 280 -27.86 12.54 -34.50
N ASN A 281 -28.73 12.50 -33.50
CA ASN A 281 -28.53 13.18 -32.25
C ASN A 281 -27.46 12.45 -31.46
N TYR A 282 -26.28 13.08 -31.33
CA TYR A 282 -25.26 12.64 -30.41
C TYR A 282 -25.76 12.90 -28.99
N SER A 283 -26.16 11.85 -28.30
CA SER A 283 -26.57 11.98 -26.91
C SER A 283 -25.46 11.49 -25.99
N PRO A 284 -24.81 12.38 -25.26
CA PRO A 284 -23.78 11.98 -24.32
C PRO A 284 -24.38 11.11 -23.21
N VAL A 285 -23.63 10.10 -22.81
CA VAL A 285 -23.98 9.20 -21.71
C VAL A 285 -23.11 9.57 -20.53
N PHE A 286 -23.72 10.03 -19.47
CA PHE A 286 -23.04 10.35 -18.20
C PHE A 286 -23.05 9.13 -17.31
N THR A 287 -21.91 8.80 -16.74
CA THR A 287 -21.80 7.75 -15.73
C THR A 287 -21.09 8.27 -14.51
N THR A 288 -21.56 7.91 -13.33
CA THR A 288 -20.88 8.19 -12.06
C THR A 288 -21.05 7.01 -11.13
N GLY A 289 -19.98 6.61 -10.48
CA GLY A 289 -20.00 5.39 -9.68
C GLY A 289 -18.80 5.18 -8.81
N ILE A 290 -18.76 3.98 -8.24
CA ILE A 290 -17.72 3.53 -7.32
C ILE A 290 -17.15 2.21 -7.84
N GLY A 291 -15.82 2.10 -7.81
CA GLY A 291 -15.08 0.89 -8.14
C GLY A 291 -14.35 0.31 -6.94
N PHE A 292 -14.27 -1.00 -6.90
CA PHE A 292 -13.47 -1.76 -5.95
C PHE A 292 -12.13 -2.08 -6.58
N LYS A 293 -11.05 -1.72 -5.88
CA LYS A 293 -9.67 -2.00 -6.30
C LYS A 293 -9.28 -3.45 -6.03
N PHE A 294 -8.41 -3.99 -6.87
CA PHE A 294 -7.87 -5.34 -6.74
C PHE A 294 -6.38 -5.43 -7.14
#